data_1d2d534b4be22ae5a7dfc605d2f75113
#
_entry.id   1d2d534b4be22ae5a7dfc605d2f75113
#
_cell.length_a   1.000
_cell.length_b   1.000
_cell.length_c   1.000
_cell.angle_alpha   90.00
_cell.angle_beta   90.00
_cell.angle_gamma   90.00
#
_symmetry.space_group_name_H-M   'P 1'
#
loop_
_entity.id
_entity.type
_entity.pdbx_description
1 polymer ?
#
loop_
_entity_poly.entity_id
_entity_poly.type
_entity_poly.pdbx_seq_one_letter_code
_entity_poly.pdbx_strand_id
1 'polypeptide(L)'
;MLIAGVRQDVPLTGFLNPRTNQIEGFDVEFIKAITRAIFGDESKVDLRPVTAAARIPSLQDGSVDMVAAAMTITADRKNQIDFSEVYYQAGDRVLVKGDASYNSIQDLGGKRVCTVKGSTAEQNIPGASPQVEVVQADTYNECLLSLQQGRVDAVSTDDVILSGLAQQDPSTKLVGPKFSDEPYGIGVAKGHPEFVAFINGVIQQMKSDGRWKAAYDSWFGRFAGPAPEPPPGTYSN
;
A
#
# COMPACT_ATOMS: atom_id res chain seq x y z
N MET A 1 -7.95 -23.66 1.71
CA MET A 1 -6.82 -22.72 1.88
C MET A 1 -7.23 -21.41 1.23
N LEU A 2 -7.02 -20.29 1.88
CA LEU A 2 -7.29 -18.95 1.34
C LEU A 2 -6.18 -18.58 0.35
N ILE A 3 -6.52 -17.94 -0.77
CA ILE A 3 -5.56 -17.42 -1.74
C ILE A 3 -5.60 -15.89 -1.68
N ALA A 4 -4.49 -15.26 -1.26
CA ALA A 4 -4.45 -13.83 -1.04
C ALA A 4 -3.38 -13.14 -1.89
N GLY A 5 -3.81 -12.15 -2.69
CA GLY A 5 -2.92 -11.27 -3.43
C GLY A 5 -2.23 -10.27 -2.51
N VAL A 6 -0.92 -10.15 -2.61
CA VAL A 6 -0.10 -9.31 -1.73
C VAL A 6 1.07 -8.68 -2.50
N ARG A 7 1.59 -7.55 -2.00
CA ARG A 7 2.88 -7.03 -2.49
C ARG A 7 4.02 -7.91 -1.97
N GLN A 8 5.12 -7.95 -2.73
CA GLN A 8 6.38 -8.57 -2.28
C GLN A 8 7.58 -7.63 -2.38
N ASP A 9 7.36 -6.45 -2.93
CA ASP A 9 8.37 -5.44 -3.27
C ASP A 9 8.27 -4.17 -2.42
N VAL A 10 7.33 -4.12 -1.47
CA VAL A 10 7.09 -2.94 -0.63
C VAL A 10 7.41 -3.27 0.83
N PRO A 11 8.61 -2.91 1.32
CA PRO A 11 8.94 -3.05 2.73
C PRO A 11 7.89 -2.37 3.61
N LEU A 12 7.63 -2.92 4.76
CA LEU A 12 6.64 -2.50 5.75
C LEU A 12 5.20 -2.93 5.44
N THR A 13 4.73 -2.97 4.18
CA THR A 13 3.35 -3.37 3.86
C THR A 13 3.25 -4.80 3.37
N GLY A 14 4.08 -5.19 2.39
CA GLY A 14 4.18 -6.55 1.85
C GLY A 14 5.52 -6.75 1.16
N PHE A 15 6.40 -7.52 1.78
CA PHE A 15 7.79 -7.66 1.37
C PHE A 15 8.27 -9.10 1.48
N LEU A 16 8.91 -9.60 0.43
CA LEU A 16 9.60 -10.89 0.48
C LEU A 16 10.91 -10.74 1.26
N ASN A 17 10.92 -11.25 2.48
CA ASN A 17 12.11 -11.22 3.33
C ASN A 17 13.16 -12.21 2.80
N PRO A 18 14.33 -11.73 2.35
CA PRO A 18 15.35 -12.60 1.74
C PRO A 18 16.00 -13.56 2.74
N ARG A 19 15.85 -13.36 4.06
CA ARG A 19 16.40 -14.23 5.09
C ARG A 19 15.49 -15.40 5.42
N THR A 20 14.18 -15.17 5.43
CA THR A 20 13.16 -16.17 5.77
C THR A 20 12.50 -16.79 4.55
N ASN A 21 12.63 -16.14 3.38
CA ASN A 21 11.91 -16.45 2.14
C ASN A 21 10.39 -16.43 2.32
N GLN A 22 9.90 -15.57 3.23
CA GLN A 22 8.48 -15.38 3.49
C GLN A 22 8.06 -13.96 3.16
N ILE A 23 6.81 -13.81 2.70
CA ILE A 23 6.22 -12.48 2.53
C ILE A 23 5.66 -12.04 3.88
N GLU A 24 6.08 -10.85 4.32
CA GLU A 24 5.71 -10.27 5.61
C GLU A 24 5.41 -8.77 5.45
N GLY A 25 4.69 -8.18 6.39
CA GLY A 25 4.33 -6.77 6.37
C GLY A 25 2.96 -6.50 6.99
N PHE A 26 2.62 -5.23 7.11
CA PHE A 26 1.38 -4.78 7.74
C PHE A 26 0.13 -5.40 7.10
N ASP A 27 0.05 -5.44 5.75
CA ASP A 27 -1.07 -6.04 5.02
C ASP A 27 -1.18 -7.55 5.31
N VAL A 28 -0.03 -8.21 5.48
CA VAL A 28 0.03 -9.66 5.75
C VAL A 28 -0.54 -10.01 7.12
N GLU A 29 -0.45 -9.10 8.11
CA GLU A 29 -1.04 -9.32 9.44
C GLU A 29 -2.58 -9.44 9.34
N PHE A 30 -3.22 -8.63 8.48
CA PHE A 30 -4.66 -8.74 8.25
C PHE A 30 -5.03 -10.04 7.51
N ILE A 31 -4.24 -10.42 6.50
CA ILE A 31 -4.44 -11.69 5.79
C ILE A 31 -4.36 -12.87 6.77
N LYS A 32 -3.34 -12.90 7.63
CA LYS A 32 -3.18 -13.94 8.66
C LYS A 32 -4.35 -13.96 9.64
N ALA A 33 -4.81 -12.79 10.10
CA ALA A 33 -5.94 -12.69 11.02
C ALA A 33 -7.23 -13.22 10.38
N ILE A 34 -7.50 -12.88 9.12
CA ILE A 34 -8.65 -13.38 8.36
C ILE A 34 -8.55 -14.89 8.16
N THR A 35 -7.37 -15.39 7.77
CA THR A 35 -7.12 -16.82 7.56
C THR A 35 -7.34 -17.60 8.86
N ARG A 36 -6.81 -17.10 9.99
CA ARG A 36 -7.02 -17.71 11.30
C ARG A 36 -8.50 -17.72 11.69
N ALA A 37 -9.25 -16.66 11.39
CA ALA A 37 -10.67 -16.60 11.70
C ALA A 37 -11.50 -17.61 10.88
N ILE A 38 -11.08 -17.92 9.63
CA ILE A 38 -11.75 -18.89 8.77
C ILE A 38 -11.39 -20.33 9.14
N PHE A 39 -10.11 -20.63 9.36
CA PHE A 39 -9.58 -22.00 9.45
C PHE A 39 -9.07 -22.39 10.83
N GLY A 40 -9.03 -21.47 11.80
CA GLY A 40 -8.36 -21.69 13.09
C GLY A 40 -6.83 -21.69 13.02
N ASP A 41 -6.25 -21.51 11.82
CA ASP A 41 -4.82 -21.65 11.54
C ASP A 41 -4.40 -20.63 10.47
N GLU A 42 -3.53 -19.70 10.82
CA GLU A 42 -3.06 -18.65 9.90
C GLU A 42 -2.17 -19.17 8.77
N SER A 43 -1.61 -20.37 8.91
CA SER A 43 -0.79 -21.00 7.86
C SER A 43 -1.60 -21.52 6.67
N LYS A 44 -2.93 -21.53 6.76
CA LYS A 44 -3.85 -21.98 5.72
C LYS A 44 -4.09 -20.93 4.63
N VAL A 45 -3.03 -20.18 4.28
CA VAL A 45 -3.05 -19.17 3.21
C VAL A 45 -1.96 -19.43 2.18
N ASP A 46 -2.29 -19.18 0.92
CA ASP A 46 -1.35 -19.07 -0.21
C ASP A 46 -1.20 -17.57 -0.54
N LEU A 47 -0.04 -16.99 -0.22
CA LEU A 47 0.27 -15.59 -0.51
C LEU A 47 0.80 -15.48 -1.94
N ARG A 48 0.03 -14.85 -2.82
CA ARG A 48 0.40 -14.66 -4.23
C ARG A 48 0.86 -13.23 -4.50
N PRO A 49 2.10 -13.04 -4.98
CA PRO A 49 2.57 -11.72 -5.36
C PRO A 49 1.74 -11.11 -6.49
N VAL A 50 1.29 -9.86 -6.29
CA VAL A 50 0.58 -9.08 -7.32
C VAL A 50 1.21 -7.70 -7.48
N THR A 51 1.32 -7.22 -8.72
CA THR A 51 1.64 -5.82 -9.00
C THR A 51 0.43 -4.92 -8.74
N ALA A 52 0.62 -3.62 -8.66
CA ALA A 52 -0.50 -2.69 -8.47
C ALA A 52 -1.54 -2.80 -9.62
N ALA A 53 -1.08 -2.97 -10.85
CA ALA A 53 -1.95 -3.14 -12.02
C ALA A 53 -2.67 -4.50 -12.04
N ALA A 54 -2.09 -5.55 -11.45
CA ALA A 54 -2.67 -6.89 -11.46
C ALA A 54 -3.72 -7.14 -10.37
N ARG A 55 -3.85 -6.25 -9.36
CA ARG A 55 -4.74 -6.46 -8.20
C ARG A 55 -6.19 -6.72 -8.59
N ILE A 56 -6.78 -5.86 -9.43
CA ILE A 56 -8.17 -6.00 -9.87
C ILE A 56 -8.34 -7.19 -10.83
N PRO A 57 -7.53 -7.34 -11.90
CA PRO A 57 -7.61 -8.52 -12.76
C PRO A 57 -7.55 -9.85 -12.00
N SER A 58 -6.65 -9.99 -11.02
CA SER A 58 -6.51 -11.24 -10.25
C SER A 58 -7.73 -11.59 -9.39
N LEU A 59 -8.50 -10.58 -8.95
CA LEU A 59 -9.78 -10.79 -8.27
C LEU A 59 -10.87 -11.18 -9.25
N GLN A 60 -10.89 -10.54 -10.43
CA GLN A 60 -11.93 -10.75 -11.44
C GLN A 60 -11.82 -12.12 -12.12
N ASP A 61 -10.62 -12.64 -12.33
CA ASP A 61 -10.36 -13.94 -12.92
C ASP A 61 -10.37 -15.10 -11.90
N GLY A 62 -10.51 -14.77 -10.60
CA GLY A 62 -10.55 -15.76 -9.52
C GLY A 62 -9.20 -16.39 -9.18
N SER A 63 -8.09 -15.83 -9.64
CA SER A 63 -6.77 -16.32 -9.29
C SER A 63 -6.41 -16.04 -7.83
N VAL A 64 -7.08 -15.08 -7.18
CA VAL A 64 -7.02 -14.82 -5.74
C VAL A 64 -8.43 -14.60 -5.17
N ASP A 65 -8.64 -14.97 -3.92
CA ASP A 65 -9.91 -14.77 -3.21
C ASP A 65 -10.04 -13.33 -2.67
N MET A 66 -8.91 -12.73 -2.29
CA MET A 66 -8.82 -11.36 -1.77
C MET A 66 -7.48 -10.73 -2.09
N VAL A 67 -7.39 -9.40 -2.03
CA VAL A 67 -6.16 -8.64 -2.19
C VAL A 67 -5.99 -7.66 -1.03
N ALA A 68 -4.88 -7.80 -0.29
CA ALA A 68 -4.39 -6.79 0.65
C ALA A 68 -2.98 -6.38 0.20
N ALA A 69 -2.88 -5.25 -0.49
CA ALA A 69 -1.68 -4.88 -1.24
C ALA A 69 -1.55 -3.35 -1.38
N ALA A 70 -1.59 -2.62 -0.25
CA ALA A 70 -1.58 -1.16 -0.20
C ALA A 70 -2.59 -0.59 -1.23
N MET A 71 -3.85 -0.99 -1.11
CA MET A 71 -4.85 -0.73 -2.15
C MET A 71 -5.85 0.33 -1.72
N THR A 72 -5.69 1.54 -2.23
CA THR A 72 -6.62 2.65 -2.01
C THR A 72 -8.01 2.33 -2.52
N ILE A 73 -9.02 2.58 -1.70
CA ILE A 73 -10.43 2.55 -2.08
C ILE A 73 -10.71 3.80 -2.93
N THR A 74 -11.15 3.62 -4.18
CA THR A 74 -11.60 4.70 -5.05
C THR A 74 -12.95 4.36 -5.66
N ALA A 75 -13.70 5.39 -6.12
CA ALA A 75 -14.98 5.18 -6.79
C ALA A 75 -14.83 4.29 -8.03
N ASP A 76 -13.79 4.51 -8.84
CA ASP A 76 -13.54 3.72 -10.05
C ASP A 76 -13.24 2.25 -9.73
N ARG A 77 -12.47 1.99 -8.68
CA ARG A 77 -12.19 0.62 -8.23
C ARG A 77 -13.42 -0.05 -7.64
N LYS A 78 -14.24 0.70 -6.88
CA LYS A 78 -15.55 0.21 -6.36
C LYS A 78 -16.51 -0.21 -7.46
N ASN A 79 -16.43 0.35 -8.66
CA ASN A 79 -17.22 -0.10 -9.80
C ASN A 79 -16.82 -1.50 -10.29
N GLN A 80 -15.57 -1.92 -10.05
CA GLN A 80 -14.97 -3.14 -10.58
C GLN A 80 -14.93 -4.29 -9.57
N ILE A 81 -14.67 -3.96 -8.29
CA ILE A 81 -14.54 -4.91 -7.18
C ILE A 81 -15.25 -4.37 -5.94
N ASP A 82 -15.42 -5.21 -4.92
CA ASP A 82 -15.87 -4.79 -3.60
C ASP A 82 -14.67 -4.60 -2.67
N PHE A 83 -14.84 -3.76 -1.64
CA PHE A 83 -13.82 -3.47 -0.66
C PHE A 83 -14.31 -3.72 0.77
N SER A 84 -13.40 -4.11 1.63
CA SER A 84 -13.60 -4.02 3.07
C SER A 84 -13.73 -2.56 3.53
N GLU A 85 -14.02 -2.39 4.81
CA GLU A 85 -13.80 -1.11 5.48
C GLU A 85 -12.33 -0.69 5.44
N VAL A 86 -12.07 0.59 5.74
CA VAL A 86 -10.71 1.13 5.79
C VAL A 86 -9.93 0.49 6.96
N TYR A 87 -8.79 -0.12 6.65
CA TYR A 87 -7.89 -0.66 7.67
C TYR A 87 -6.65 0.22 7.91
N TYR A 88 -6.32 1.13 6.97
CA TYR A 88 -5.22 2.08 7.09
C TYR A 88 -5.50 3.35 6.30
N GLN A 89 -5.03 4.50 6.81
CA GLN A 89 -5.13 5.79 6.12
C GLN A 89 -3.74 6.27 5.71
N ALA A 90 -3.41 6.08 4.44
CA ALA A 90 -2.18 6.57 3.82
C ALA A 90 -2.40 7.96 3.17
N GLY A 91 -1.38 8.44 2.49
CA GLY A 91 -1.45 9.63 1.64
C GLY A 91 -0.15 9.80 0.86
N ASP A 92 -0.24 10.28 -0.37
CA ASP A 92 0.93 10.47 -1.23
C ASP A 92 1.87 11.52 -0.67
N ARG A 93 3.16 11.21 -0.75
CA ARG A 93 4.29 12.08 -0.46
C ARG A 93 5.36 11.95 -1.52
N VAL A 94 6.51 12.53 -1.29
CA VAL A 94 7.64 12.51 -2.21
C VAL A 94 8.90 11.98 -1.52
N LEU A 95 9.63 11.09 -2.19
CA LEU A 95 10.97 10.61 -1.83
C LEU A 95 11.98 11.18 -2.81
N VAL A 96 13.04 11.80 -2.31
CA VAL A 96 14.12 12.38 -3.09
C VAL A 96 15.48 11.94 -2.55
N LYS A 97 16.55 12.19 -3.29
CA LYS A 97 17.92 12.02 -2.77
C LYS A 97 18.14 12.94 -1.57
N GLY A 98 18.93 12.50 -0.60
CA GLY A 98 19.18 13.24 0.64
C GLY A 98 19.78 14.63 0.44
N ASP A 99 20.58 14.82 -0.62
CA ASP A 99 21.21 16.08 -1.01
C ASP A 99 20.31 16.98 -1.90
N ALA A 100 19.15 16.49 -2.34
CA ALA A 100 18.22 17.27 -3.14
C ALA A 100 17.61 18.45 -2.35
N SER A 101 17.37 19.56 -3.02
CA SER A 101 16.82 20.80 -2.44
C SER A 101 15.28 20.88 -2.51
N TYR A 102 14.60 19.84 -3.03
CA TYR A 102 13.14 19.81 -3.09
C TYR A 102 12.53 19.62 -1.70
N ASN A 103 11.45 20.33 -1.40
CA ASN A 103 10.75 20.30 -0.13
C ASN A 103 9.31 19.77 -0.24
N SER A 104 8.76 19.69 -1.47
CA SER A 104 7.39 19.24 -1.72
C SER A 104 7.21 18.82 -3.18
N ILE A 105 6.03 18.29 -3.52
CA ILE A 105 5.65 17.94 -4.90
C ILE A 105 5.61 19.19 -5.80
N GLN A 106 5.32 20.38 -5.25
CA GLN A 106 5.24 21.64 -6.00
C GLN A 106 6.61 22.06 -6.53
N ASP A 107 7.71 21.68 -5.88
CA ASP A 107 9.07 22.01 -6.31
C ASP A 107 9.55 21.17 -7.51
N LEU A 108 8.77 20.18 -7.91
CA LEU A 108 9.12 19.21 -8.94
C LEU A 108 8.55 19.56 -10.34
N GLY A 109 8.07 20.77 -10.55
CA GLY A 109 7.66 21.23 -11.89
C GLY A 109 8.77 21.08 -12.92
N GLY A 110 8.49 20.41 -14.05
CA GLY A 110 9.46 20.09 -15.09
C GLY A 110 10.48 19.01 -14.73
N LYS A 111 10.27 18.29 -13.60
CA LYS A 111 11.10 17.17 -13.15
C LYS A 111 10.42 15.84 -13.42
N ARG A 112 11.23 14.78 -13.48
CA ARG A 112 10.78 13.41 -13.67
C ARG A 112 10.48 12.78 -12.33
N VAL A 113 9.23 12.35 -12.12
CA VAL A 113 8.78 11.71 -10.89
C VAL A 113 8.29 10.30 -11.21
N CYS A 114 8.92 9.29 -10.61
CA CYS A 114 8.54 7.90 -10.80
C CYS A 114 7.38 7.51 -9.90
N THR A 115 6.43 6.79 -10.46
CA THR A 115 5.41 6.04 -9.72
C THR A 115 5.12 4.71 -10.41
N VAL A 116 4.23 3.89 -9.82
CA VAL A 116 3.95 2.54 -10.32
C VAL A 116 2.63 2.51 -11.07
N LYS A 117 2.60 1.81 -12.22
CA LYS A 117 1.39 1.58 -13.01
C LYS A 117 0.27 0.97 -12.16
N GLY A 118 -0.94 1.51 -12.28
CA GLY A 118 -2.13 1.09 -11.55
C GLY A 118 -2.19 1.63 -10.11
N SER A 119 -1.27 2.53 -9.70
CA SER A 119 -1.38 3.30 -8.46
C SER A 119 -2.27 4.53 -8.64
N THR A 120 -2.81 5.06 -7.55
CA THR A 120 -3.55 6.35 -7.53
C THR A 120 -2.62 7.53 -7.77
N ALA A 121 -1.35 7.38 -7.40
CA ALA A 121 -0.33 8.40 -7.60
C ALA A 121 -0.15 8.83 -9.08
N GLU A 122 -0.47 7.96 -10.05
CA GLU A 122 -0.46 8.33 -11.48
C GLU A 122 -1.36 9.53 -11.79
N GLN A 123 -2.47 9.67 -11.05
CA GLN A 123 -3.42 10.79 -11.21
C GLN A 123 -3.18 11.88 -10.18
N ASN A 124 -2.77 11.52 -8.97
CA ASN A 124 -2.56 12.48 -7.88
C ASN A 124 -1.36 13.41 -8.14
N ILE A 125 -0.27 12.87 -8.70
CA ILE A 125 0.93 13.65 -9.01
C ILE A 125 0.62 14.82 -9.97
N PRO A 126 0.04 14.59 -11.17
CA PRO A 126 -0.30 15.70 -12.06
C PRO A 126 -1.42 16.59 -11.50
N GLY A 127 -2.30 16.06 -10.65
CA GLY A 127 -3.28 16.86 -9.92
C GLY A 127 -2.66 17.85 -8.95
N ALA A 128 -1.60 17.45 -8.25
CA ALA A 128 -0.87 18.28 -7.30
C ALA A 128 0.16 19.21 -7.97
N SER A 129 0.79 18.77 -9.05
CA SER A 129 1.80 19.54 -9.80
C SER A 129 1.72 19.21 -11.30
N PRO A 130 0.92 19.96 -12.08
CA PRO A 130 0.63 19.65 -13.49
C PRO A 130 1.85 19.67 -14.43
N GLN A 131 2.96 20.27 -14.00
CA GLN A 131 4.18 20.37 -14.82
C GLN A 131 5.15 19.20 -14.58
N VAL A 132 4.83 18.27 -13.68
CA VAL A 132 5.66 17.09 -13.42
C VAL A 132 5.59 16.13 -14.61
N GLU A 133 6.74 15.60 -15.01
CA GLU A 133 6.82 14.48 -15.94
C GLU A 133 6.69 13.16 -15.17
N VAL A 134 5.55 12.48 -15.29
CA VAL A 134 5.32 11.19 -14.64
C VAL A 134 6.01 10.07 -15.41
N VAL A 135 6.92 9.36 -14.75
CA VAL A 135 7.59 8.16 -15.25
C VAL A 135 6.97 6.95 -14.58
N GLN A 136 6.49 6.00 -15.35
CA GLN A 136 5.85 4.79 -14.85
C GLN A 136 6.80 3.60 -14.82
N ALA A 137 6.78 2.85 -13.71
CA ALA A 137 7.48 1.57 -13.54
C ALA A 137 6.47 0.46 -13.20
N ASP A 138 6.90 -0.79 -13.22
CA ASP A 138 6.08 -1.92 -12.79
C ASP A 138 6.18 -2.16 -11.28
N THR A 139 7.33 -1.81 -10.67
CA THR A 139 7.60 -1.97 -9.24
C THR A 139 8.20 -0.72 -8.60
N TYR A 140 8.03 -0.56 -7.29
CA TYR A 140 8.66 0.55 -6.55
C TYR A 140 10.19 0.39 -6.44
N ASN A 141 10.70 -0.83 -6.49
CA ASN A 141 12.15 -1.07 -6.54
C ASN A 141 12.76 -0.52 -7.84
N GLU A 142 12.06 -0.60 -8.97
CA GLU A 142 12.50 0.03 -10.23
C GLU A 142 12.49 1.56 -10.13
N CYS A 143 11.49 2.15 -9.45
CA CYS A 143 11.47 3.57 -9.17
C CYS A 143 12.65 3.99 -8.28
N LEU A 144 12.94 3.24 -7.21
CA LEU A 144 14.07 3.52 -6.32
C LEU A 144 15.40 3.42 -7.07
N LEU A 145 15.58 2.38 -7.88
CA LEU A 145 16.77 2.22 -8.73
C LEU A 145 16.92 3.38 -9.73
N SER A 146 15.83 3.83 -10.33
CA SER A 146 15.83 4.97 -11.25
C SER A 146 16.22 6.27 -10.55
N LEU A 147 15.78 6.47 -9.30
CA LEU A 147 16.17 7.61 -8.45
C LEU A 147 17.67 7.55 -8.11
N GLN A 148 18.18 6.39 -7.69
CA GLN A 148 19.61 6.18 -7.41
C GLN A 148 20.49 6.50 -8.61
N GLN A 149 20.07 6.07 -9.80
CA GLN A 149 20.79 6.29 -11.06
C GLN A 149 20.61 7.72 -11.65
N GLY A 150 19.77 8.57 -11.03
CA GLY A 150 19.50 9.92 -11.53
C GLY A 150 18.67 9.94 -12.83
N ARG A 151 17.98 8.83 -13.13
CA ARG A 151 17.05 8.76 -14.28
C ARG A 151 15.74 9.48 -13.98
N VAL A 152 15.38 9.58 -12.69
CA VAL A 152 14.27 10.38 -12.19
C VAL A 152 14.75 11.26 -11.03
N ASP A 153 14.05 12.35 -10.78
CA ASP A 153 14.39 13.33 -9.75
C ASP A 153 13.73 12.97 -8.40
N ALA A 154 12.62 12.24 -8.44
CA ALA A 154 11.87 11.83 -7.26
C ALA A 154 11.07 10.53 -7.52
N VAL A 155 10.63 9.89 -6.43
CA VAL A 155 9.58 8.86 -6.41
C VAL A 155 8.40 9.40 -5.63
N SER A 156 7.18 9.22 -6.10
CA SER A 156 5.99 9.64 -5.37
C SER A 156 4.93 8.55 -5.33
N THR A 157 4.42 8.32 -4.13
CA THR A 157 3.35 7.39 -3.77
C THR A 157 3.04 7.56 -2.28
N ASP A 158 2.32 6.61 -1.69
CA ASP A 158 1.94 6.60 -0.29
C ASP A 158 3.14 6.67 0.67
N ASP A 159 2.98 7.41 1.73
CA ASP A 159 3.98 7.71 2.74
C ASP A 159 4.63 6.47 3.38
N VAL A 160 3.84 5.41 3.64
CA VAL A 160 4.36 4.16 4.21
C VAL A 160 5.17 3.35 3.20
N ILE A 161 4.80 3.40 1.91
CA ILE A 161 5.58 2.79 0.83
C ILE A 161 6.93 3.51 0.71
N LEU A 162 6.91 4.84 0.65
CA LEU A 162 8.13 5.64 0.59
C LEU A 162 9.03 5.45 1.82
N SER A 163 8.44 5.30 3.01
CA SER A 163 9.19 5.00 4.24
C SER A 163 9.92 3.65 4.13
N GLY A 164 9.28 2.66 3.52
CA GLY A 164 9.90 1.37 3.23
C GLY A 164 11.06 1.48 2.22
N LEU A 165 10.91 2.29 1.18
CA LEU A 165 11.98 2.56 0.21
C LEU A 165 13.16 3.32 0.86
N ALA A 166 12.88 4.31 1.71
CA ALA A 166 13.91 5.04 2.45
C ALA A 166 14.67 4.14 3.45
N GLN A 167 14.02 3.09 3.96
CA GLN A 167 14.71 2.07 4.75
C GLN A 167 15.69 1.24 3.92
N GLN A 168 15.35 0.95 2.67
CA GLN A 168 16.24 0.24 1.74
C GLN A 168 17.40 1.13 1.29
N ASP A 169 17.16 2.43 1.14
CA ASP A 169 18.17 3.41 0.76
C ASP A 169 18.19 4.62 1.70
N PRO A 170 18.98 4.56 2.79
CA PRO A 170 19.11 5.66 3.75
C PRO A 170 19.73 6.96 3.18
N SER A 171 20.22 6.94 1.93
CA SER A 171 20.67 8.15 1.24
C SER A 171 19.52 9.00 0.68
N THR A 172 18.28 8.53 0.82
CA THR A 172 17.05 9.22 0.41
C THR A 172 16.32 9.85 1.61
N LYS A 173 15.41 10.77 1.33
CA LYS A 173 14.55 11.41 2.35
C LYS A 173 13.15 11.65 1.82
N LEU A 174 12.15 11.52 2.70
CA LEU A 174 10.78 11.94 2.42
C LEU A 174 10.68 13.45 2.63
N VAL A 175 10.00 14.12 1.70
CA VAL A 175 9.77 15.56 1.75
C VAL A 175 8.29 15.90 1.58
N GLY A 176 7.90 17.07 2.08
CA GLY A 176 6.56 17.63 2.00
C GLY A 176 5.52 16.93 2.88
N PRO A 177 4.34 17.54 3.03
CA PRO A 177 3.18 16.90 3.64
C PRO A 177 2.56 15.88 2.68
N LYS A 178 1.61 15.09 3.19
CA LYS A 178 0.69 14.31 2.35
C LYS A 178 -0.12 15.28 1.47
N PHE A 179 -0.29 14.93 0.19
CA PHE A 179 -1.05 15.74 -0.77
C PHE A 179 -2.25 14.99 -1.36
N SER A 180 -2.53 13.78 -0.87
CA SER A 180 -3.73 12.99 -1.16
C SER A 180 -4.21 12.24 0.05
N ASP A 181 -5.45 11.72 -0.03
CA ASP A 181 -6.04 10.79 0.93
C ASP A 181 -6.12 9.40 0.29
N GLU A 182 -5.44 8.44 0.91
CA GLU A 182 -5.30 7.08 0.39
C GLU A 182 -5.82 6.06 1.42
N PRO A 183 -7.16 5.87 1.54
CA PRO A 183 -7.74 4.89 2.42
C PRO A 183 -7.53 3.48 1.87
N TYR A 184 -6.81 2.62 2.61
CA TYR A 184 -6.59 1.24 2.20
C TYR A 184 -7.75 0.35 2.59
N GLY A 185 -8.21 -0.45 1.62
CA GLY A 185 -9.18 -1.53 1.81
C GLY A 185 -8.70 -2.84 1.24
N ILE A 186 -9.23 -3.92 1.77
CA ILE A 186 -9.00 -5.26 1.24
C ILE A 186 -9.99 -5.47 0.09
N GLY A 187 -9.47 -5.73 -1.11
CA GLY A 187 -10.29 -5.97 -2.30
C GLY A 187 -10.83 -7.41 -2.35
N VAL A 188 -12.07 -7.55 -2.80
CA VAL A 188 -12.76 -8.82 -3.02
C VAL A 188 -13.50 -8.74 -4.36
N ALA A 189 -13.62 -9.83 -5.10
CA ALA A 189 -14.42 -9.87 -6.32
C ALA A 189 -15.87 -9.46 -6.04
N LYS A 190 -16.55 -8.88 -7.05
CA LYS A 190 -17.99 -8.54 -6.95
C LYS A 190 -18.86 -9.76 -6.64
N GLY A 191 -19.93 -9.51 -5.89
CA GLY A 191 -20.95 -10.53 -5.62
C GLY A 191 -20.71 -11.40 -4.39
N HIS A 192 -19.78 -11.00 -3.50
CA HIS A 192 -19.44 -11.70 -2.26
C HIS A 192 -19.63 -10.85 -1.01
N PRO A 193 -20.83 -10.25 -0.77
CA PRO A 193 -21.06 -9.32 0.35
C PRO A 193 -20.85 -9.97 1.72
N GLU A 194 -21.12 -11.28 1.86
CA GLU A 194 -20.91 -12.01 3.10
C GLU A 194 -19.42 -12.12 3.43
N PHE A 195 -18.56 -12.31 2.41
CA PHE A 195 -17.11 -12.36 2.63
C PHE A 195 -16.57 -10.98 3.00
N VAL A 196 -17.05 -9.90 2.36
CA VAL A 196 -16.71 -8.53 2.74
C VAL A 196 -17.16 -8.24 4.19
N ALA A 197 -18.39 -8.62 4.58
CA ALA A 197 -18.87 -8.45 5.93
C ALA A 197 -18.03 -9.24 6.95
N PHE A 198 -17.60 -10.45 6.61
CA PHE A 198 -16.71 -11.26 7.45
C PHE A 198 -15.35 -10.58 7.63
N ILE A 199 -14.72 -10.10 6.56
CA ILE A 199 -13.45 -9.36 6.59
C ILE A 199 -13.58 -8.13 7.50
N ASN A 200 -14.67 -7.35 7.34
CA ASN A 200 -14.95 -6.19 8.18
C ASN A 200 -15.04 -6.55 9.66
N GLY A 201 -15.71 -7.64 9.99
CA GLY A 201 -15.76 -8.14 11.37
C GLY A 201 -14.39 -8.44 11.96
N VAL A 202 -13.48 -9.05 11.18
CA VAL A 202 -12.10 -9.32 11.60
C VAL A 202 -11.31 -8.01 11.78
N ILE A 203 -11.42 -7.05 10.85
CA ILE A 203 -10.74 -5.75 10.95
C ILE A 203 -11.22 -5.00 12.21
N GLN A 204 -12.54 -4.94 12.45
CA GLN A 204 -13.11 -4.30 13.64
C GLN A 204 -12.64 -4.96 14.93
N GLN A 205 -12.56 -6.28 14.95
CA GLN A 205 -12.02 -7.01 16.10
C GLN A 205 -10.54 -6.67 16.32
N MET A 206 -9.71 -6.64 15.28
CA MET A 206 -8.30 -6.23 15.38
C MET A 206 -8.14 -4.80 15.93
N LYS A 207 -9.01 -3.88 15.50
CA LYS A 207 -9.04 -2.50 16.00
C LYS A 207 -9.41 -2.44 17.49
N SER A 208 -10.41 -3.21 17.91
CA SER A 208 -10.94 -3.18 19.28
C SER A 208 -10.08 -3.92 20.30
N ASP A 209 -9.39 -5.00 19.91
CA ASP A 209 -8.59 -5.83 20.81
C ASP A 209 -7.09 -5.47 20.82
N GLY A 210 -6.69 -4.42 20.09
CA GLY A 210 -5.34 -3.89 20.07
C GLY A 210 -4.39 -4.55 19.08
N ARG A 211 -4.80 -5.59 18.32
CA ARG A 211 -3.96 -6.22 17.28
C ARG A 211 -3.64 -5.28 16.14
N TRP A 212 -4.55 -4.38 15.81
CA TRP A 212 -4.28 -3.33 14.82
C TRP A 212 -3.10 -2.46 15.26
N LYS A 213 -3.15 -1.99 16.51
CA LYS A 213 -2.08 -1.16 17.09
C LYS A 213 -0.74 -1.92 17.13
N ALA A 214 -0.77 -3.19 17.56
CA ALA A 214 0.43 -4.03 17.62
C ALA A 214 1.05 -4.23 16.21
N ALA A 215 0.22 -4.46 15.18
CA ALA A 215 0.67 -4.54 13.80
C ALA A 215 1.28 -3.21 13.32
N TYR A 216 0.61 -2.08 13.60
CA TYR A 216 1.14 -0.76 13.26
C TYR A 216 2.50 -0.49 13.93
N ASP A 217 2.60 -0.69 15.25
CA ASP A 217 3.84 -0.46 16.00
C ASP A 217 4.99 -1.34 15.48
N SER A 218 4.68 -2.58 15.11
CA SER A 218 5.68 -3.53 14.58
C SER A 218 6.21 -3.11 13.20
N TRP A 219 5.35 -2.61 12.32
CA TRP A 219 5.73 -2.34 10.93
C TRP A 219 6.02 -0.85 10.67
N PHE A 220 5.21 0.05 11.22
CA PHE A 220 5.32 1.49 10.93
C PHE A 220 5.86 2.31 12.10
N GLY A 221 5.75 1.85 13.34
CA GLY A 221 6.06 2.62 14.54
C GLY A 221 7.46 3.24 14.53
N ARG A 222 8.45 2.54 13.98
CA ARG A 222 9.82 3.05 13.87
C ARG A 222 9.96 4.24 12.90
N PHE A 223 9.10 4.33 11.88
CA PHE A 223 9.24 5.27 10.76
C PHE A 223 8.17 6.37 10.78
N ALA A 224 6.96 6.01 11.19
CA ALA A 224 5.81 6.91 11.21
C ALA A 224 5.47 7.42 12.62
N GLY A 225 6.21 6.97 13.65
CA GLY A 225 5.94 7.31 15.05
C GLY A 225 4.86 6.43 15.68
N PRO A 226 4.36 6.81 16.86
CA PRO A 226 3.37 6.01 17.59
C PRO A 226 2.09 5.83 16.79
N ALA A 227 1.44 4.68 17.00
CA ALA A 227 0.18 4.37 16.31
C ALA A 227 -0.87 5.45 16.56
N PRO A 228 -1.47 6.01 15.50
CA PRO A 228 -2.65 6.85 15.64
C PRO A 228 -3.86 6.01 16.07
N GLU A 229 -4.98 6.65 16.32
CA GLU A 229 -6.25 5.94 16.42
C GLU A 229 -6.53 5.18 15.11
N PRO A 230 -7.01 3.93 15.19
CA PRO A 230 -7.38 3.18 13.99
C PRO A 230 -8.38 3.98 13.14
N PRO A 231 -8.27 3.93 11.80
CA PRO A 231 -9.20 4.67 10.95
C PRO A 231 -10.65 4.21 11.19
N PRO A 232 -11.65 5.12 11.07
CA PRO A 232 -13.05 4.73 11.12
C PRO A 232 -13.35 3.73 9.98
N GLY A 233 -14.30 2.81 10.23
CA GLY A 233 -14.64 1.75 9.28
C GLY A 233 -15.24 2.25 7.97
N THR A 234 -15.86 3.43 7.99
CA THR A 234 -16.52 4.02 6.82
C THR A 234 -15.62 5.07 6.18
N TYR A 235 -15.40 4.92 4.87
CA TYR A 235 -14.91 5.99 4.02
C TYR A 235 -16.12 6.77 3.48
N SER A 236 -16.31 8.00 3.94
CA SER A 236 -17.24 8.94 3.31
C SER A 236 -16.53 9.58 2.12
N ASN A 237 -17.03 9.27 0.91
CA ASN A 237 -16.64 10.01 -0.29
C ASN A 237 -17.08 11.47 -0.18
#